data_5ca8d8970166433db85e90d82f8f5c56
#
_entry.id   5ca8d8970166433db85e90d82f8f5c56
#
_cell.length_a   1.000
_cell.length_b   1.000
_cell.length_c   1.000
_cell.angle_alpha   90.00
_cell.angle_beta   90.00
_cell.angle_gamma   90.00
#
_symmetry.space_group_name_H-M   'P 1'
#
loop_
_entity.id
_entity.type
_entity.pdbx_description
1 polymer ?
#
loop_
_entity_poly.entity_id
_entity_poly.type
_entity_poly.pdbx_seq_one_letter_code
_entity_poly.pdbx_strand_id
1 'polypeptide(L)'
;MTAADTESHEPAQRSFAALRDPGFRPYFLYSALAMMADSVEHVISYWVVFQKFQSPALGGYAVLSHWLPMLFFGVFMGALADRYDSRRLIQIGMLLFMACSLAWGILFFTDTLEAWHSAVILTVHGIASVFWGPPGQVLLHDIVGPQQLPSAIRLNATSRYLGLVAGPAVGAAFLLALGPTYGILLNAVIYLPLILFLWKAPYGPRFQKVRAPARPVRGFSDIVATIASIRGSRIIVSMILLSGCASLIISNAYQAQMPGYAQDLGHGDAGLLYGLLLAADAAGALTGGIVLEGSGWLQPRPRTAFLLVMIWCCVLSAFAMTTIYPVALALLFAAGFVELSYNSMTQALVQLNAPAAIRGRVLGLYSMAGLGLRAFSGITVGLGGSVIGIHWSLALSAMLLLAITLLLRLWMRSAVFDPGT
;
A
#
# COMPACT_ATOMS: atom_id res chain seq x y z
N MET A 1 8.52 53.77 7.47
CA MET A 1 9.44 52.67 7.10
C MET A 1 8.65 51.41 7.27
N THR A 2 8.16 50.92 6.19
CA THR A 2 7.27 49.76 6.04
C THR A 2 8.12 48.50 6.18
N ALA A 3 7.75 47.61 7.12
CA ALA A 3 8.29 46.28 7.21
C ALA A 3 7.87 45.51 5.94
N ALA A 4 8.82 45.24 5.09
CA ALA A 4 8.65 44.45 3.91
C ALA A 4 8.41 42.97 4.31
N ASP A 5 7.30 42.41 3.84
CA ASP A 5 6.98 41.00 3.89
C ASP A 5 8.14 40.16 3.33
N THR A 6 8.89 39.52 4.18
CA THR A 6 9.77 38.42 3.80
C THR A 6 8.88 37.18 3.64
N GLU A 7 8.20 37.07 2.51
CA GLU A 7 7.72 35.80 2.02
C GLU A 7 8.95 34.87 1.89
N SER A 8 9.09 33.94 2.83
CA SER A 8 10.02 32.84 2.73
C SER A 8 9.62 32.01 1.51
N HIS A 9 10.26 32.26 0.37
CA HIS A 9 10.21 31.35 -0.78
C HIS A 9 10.79 30.00 -0.32
N GLU A 10 9.93 29.08 0.08
CA GLU A 10 10.30 27.67 0.15
C GLU A 10 10.82 27.28 -1.25
N PRO A 11 12.07 26.78 -1.34
CA PRO A 11 12.62 26.38 -2.63
C PRO A 11 11.72 25.35 -3.28
N ALA A 12 11.30 25.61 -4.52
CA ALA A 12 10.47 24.70 -5.29
C ALA A 12 11.06 23.30 -5.23
N GLN A 13 10.24 22.33 -4.80
CA GLN A 13 10.66 20.92 -4.69
C GLN A 13 11.16 20.46 -6.07
N ARG A 14 12.45 20.15 -6.18
CA ARG A 14 13.05 19.68 -7.42
C ARG A 14 12.44 18.33 -7.81
N SER A 15 12.11 18.15 -9.07
CA SER A 15 11.64 16.89 -9.63
C SER A 15 12.60 15.74 -9.29
N PHE A 16 12.04 14.59 -8.92
CA PHE A 16 12.79 13.40 -8.54
C PHE A 16 13.84 13.63 -7.46
N ALA A 17 13.53 14.51 -6.50
CA ALA A 17 14.48 14.95 -5.48
C ALA A 17 15.07 13.77 -4.69
N ALA A 18 14.24 12.81 -4.27
CA ALA A 18 14.70 11.65 -3.53
C ALA A 18 15.62 10.72 -4.34
N LEU A 19 15.42 10.60 -5.67
CA LEU A 19 16.35 9.81 -6.51
C LEU A 19 17.73 10.42 -6.65
N ARG A 20 17.94 11.66 -6.22
CA ARG A 20 19.29 12.27 -6.16
C ARG A 20 20.07 11.81 -4.93
N ASP A 21 19.38 11.32 -3.91
CA ASP A 21 20.02 10.72 -2.75
C ASP A 21 20.64 9.37 -3.13
N PRO A 22 21.95 9.17 -2.92
CA PRO A 22 22.66 7.94 -3.32
C PRO A 22 22.20 6.71 -2.52
N GLY A 23 21.63 6.90 -1.34
CA GLY A 23 21.08 5.81 -0.54
C GLY A 23 19.66 5.44 -0.93
N PHE A 24 18.87 6.41 -1.42
CA PHE A 24 17.51 6.14 -1.85
C PHE A 24 17.42 5.37 -3.17
N ARG A 25 18.32 5.62 -4.13
CA ARG A 25 18.32 4.93 -5.43
C ARG A 25 18.33 3.40 -5.31
N PRO A 26 19.31 2.79 -4.61
CA PRO A 26 19.31 1.33 -4.45
C PRO A 26 18.14 0.83 -3.62
N TYR A 27 17.71 1.57 -2.59
CA TYR A 27 16.51 1.23 -1.82
C TYR A 27 15.26 1.17 -2.72
N PHE A 28 15.05 2.18 -3.56
CA PHE A 28 13.96 2.25 -4.53
C PHE A 28 13.95 1.02 -5.47
N LEU A 29 15.10 0.73 -6.10
CA LEU A 29 15.23 -0.37 -7.04
C LEU A 29 14.99 -1.73 -6.35
N TYR A 30 15.66 -1.96 -5.23
CA TYR A 30 15.57 -3.25 -4.54
C TYR A 30 14.22 -3.46 -3.87
N SER A 31 13.53 -2.39 -3.47
CA SER A 31 12.14 -2.46 -2.99
C SER A 31 11.18 -2.79 -4.15
N ALA A 32 11.40 -2.26 -5.36
CA ALA A 32 10.62 -2.63 -6.53
C ALA A 32 10.82 -4.11 -6.88
N LEU A 33 12.06 -4.61 -6.84
CA LEU A 33 12.36 -6.03 -7.05
C LEU A 33 11.71 -6.93 -6.00
N ALA A 34 11.75 -6.54 -4.72
CA ALA A 34 11.10 -7.29 -3.65
C ALA A 34 9.57 -7.33 -3.82
N MET A 35 8.94 -6.23 -4.24
CA MET A 35 7.50 -6.19 -4.55
C MET A 35 7.15 -7.04 -5.78
N MET A 36 8.02 -7.05 -6.79
CA MET A 36 7.88 -7.93 -7.95
C MET A 36 7.97 -9.41 -7.52
N ALA A 37 8.93 -9.75 -6.66
CA ALA A 37 9.08 -11.11 -6.13
C ALA A 37 7.86 -11.56 -5.33
N ASP A 38 7.29 -10.68 -4.50
CA ASP A 38 6.03 -10.90 -3.80
C ASP A 38 4.89 -11.27 -4.77
N SER A 39 4.73 -10.48 -5.83
CA SER A 39 3.71 -10.72 -6.86
C SER A 39 3.97 -12.00 -7.68
N VAL A 40 5.23 -12.32 -7.99
CA VAL A 40 5.63 -13.58 -8.66
C VAL A 40 5.25 -14.79 -7.81
N GLU A 41 5.51 -14.73 -6.48
CA GLU A 41 5.13 -15.80 -5.56
C GLU A 41 3.61 -16.03 -5.57
N HIS A 42 2.81 -14.97 -5.54
CA HIS A 42 1.35 -15.07 -5.62
C HIS A 42 0.88 -15.76 -6.92
N VAL A 43 1.44 -15.36 -8.05
CA VAL A 43 1.06 -15.96 -9.35
C VAL A 43 1.34 -17.46 -9.37
N ILE A 44 2.54 -17.88 -8.98
CA ILE A 44 2.95 -19.29 -9.05
C ILE A 44 2.24 -20.12 -7.99
N SER A 45 2.21 -19.66 -6.72
CA SER A 45 1.61 -20.41 -5.61
C SER A 45 0.10 -20.54 -5.76
N TYR A 46 -0.59 -19.45 -6.14
CA TYR A 46 -2.05 -19.49 -6.34
C TYR A 46 -2.42 -20.40 -7.51
N TRP A 47 -1.65 -20.39 -8.59
CA TRP A 47 -1.85 -21.32 -9.71
C TRP A 47 -1.74 -22.77 -9.26
N VAL A 48 -0.67 -23.16 -8.55
CA VAL A 48 -0.47 -24.54 -8.09
C VAL A 48 -1.54 -24.96 -7.08
N VAL A 49 -1.85 -24.09 -6.11
CA VAL A 49 -2.90 -24.35 -5.10
C VAL A 49 -4.27 -24.53 -5.78
N PHE A 50 -4.59 -23.69 -6.75
CA PHE A 50 -5.84 -23.80 -7.50
C PHE A 50 -5.90 -25.12 -8.31
N GLN A 51 -4.84 -25.45 -9.04
CA GLN A 51 -4.78 -26.68 -9.83
C GLN A 51 -4.89 -27.94 -8.96
N LYS A 52 -4.18 -27.96 -7.82
CA LYS A 52 -4.12 -29.14 -6.97
C LYS A 52 -5.37 -29.35 -6.11
N PHE A 53 -5.92 -28.29 -5.53
CA PHE A 53 -6.99 -28.39 -4.53
C PHE A 53 -8.36 -27.95 -5.04
N GLN A 54 -8.43 -27.12 -6.08
CA GLN A 54 -9.67 -26.54 -6.65
C GLN A 54 -10.62 -25.99 -5.56
N SER A 55 -10.05 -25.40 -4.50
CA SER A 55 -10.77 -24.97 -3.30
C SER A 55 -10.96 -23.45 -3.27
N PRO A 56 -12.20 -22.94 -3.44
CA PRO A 56 -12.49 -21.51 -3.26
C PRO A 56 -12.16 -21.01 -1.84
N ALA A 57 -12.27 -21.89 -0.84
CA ALA A 57 -11.96 -21.56 0.55
C ALA A 57 -10.47 -21.22 0.74
N LEU A 58 -9.55 -21.95 0.08
CA LEU A 58 -8.11 -21.63 0.10
C LEU A 58 -7.81 -20.30 -0.61
N GLY A 59 -8.52 -19.98 -1.70
CA GLY A 59 -8.43 -18.69 -2.36
C GLY A 59 -8.86 -17.53 -1.45
N GLY A 60 -9.98 -17.67 -0.77
CA GLY A 60 -10.44 -16.70 0.24
C GLY A 60 -9.48 -16.58 1.42
N TYR A 61 -8.95 -17.71 1.89
CA TYR A 61 -7.94 -17.73 2.95
C TYR A 61 -6.64 -17.00 2.54
N ALA A 62 -6.22 -17.14 1.30
CA ALA A 62 -5.03 -16.45 0.78
C ALA A 62 -5.15 -14.92 0.90
N VAL A 63 -6.33 -14.36 0.59
CA VAL A 63 -6.60 -12.92 0.75
C VAL A 63 -6.58 -12.52 2.23
N LEU A 64 -7.27 -13.28 3.09
CA LEU A 64 -7.34 -12.99 4.52
C LEU A 64 -5.95 -13.06 5.16
N SER A 65 -5.21 -14.14 4.91
CA SER A 65 -3.88 -14.35 5.50
C SER A 65 -2.86 -13.29 5.07
N HIS A 66 -3.03 -12.68 3.90
CA HIS A 66 -2.17 -11.61 3.42
C HIS A 66 -2.40 -10.27 4.14
N TRP A 67 -3.68 -9.87 4.34
CA TRP A 67 -4.01 -8.54 4.89
C TRP A 67 -4.27 -8.52 6.39
N LEU A 68 -4.80 -9.60 6.95
CA LEU A 68 -5.19 -9.68 8.36
C LEU A 68 -4.02 -9.48 9.34
N PRO A 69 -2.79 -9.98 9.10
CA PRO A 69 -1.65 -9.70 9.95
C PRO A 69 -1.33 -8.21 10.11
N MET A 70 -1.50 -7.41 9.05
CA MET A 70 -1.30 -5.96 9.14
C MET A 70 -2.31 -5.29 10.08
N LEU A 71 -3.55 -5.77 10.09
CA LEU A 71 -4.60 -5.27 10.98
C LEU A 71 -4.25 -5.50 12.47
N PHE A 72 -3.74 -6.67 12.80
CA PHE A 72 -3.45 -7.02 14.20
C PHE A 72 -2.07 -6.55 14.68
N PHE A 73 -1.07 -6.59 13.80
CA PHE A 73 0.32 -6.38 14.20
C PHE A 73 0.94 -5.07 13.69
N GLY A 74 0.23 -4.27 12.89
CA GLY A 74 0.76 -3.04 12.30
C GLY A 74 1.29 -2.04 13.33
N VAL A 75 0.52 -1.73 14.38
CA VAL A 75 0.96 -0.83 15.47
C VAL A 75 2.06 -1.45 16.31
N PHE A 76 1.98 -2.77 16.58
CA PHE A 76 3.02 -3.50 17.30
C PHE A 76 4.35 -3.44 16.54
N MET A 77 4.33 -3.70 15.24
CA MET A 77 5.52 -3.61 14.39
C MET A 77 6.05 -2.17 14.28
N GLY A 78 5.15 -1.18 14.22
CA GLY A 78 5.52 0.22 14.32
C GLY A 78 6.23 0.55 15.64
N ALA A 79 5.75 0.01 16.76
CA ALA A 79 6.40 0.16 18.06
C ALA A 79 7.77 -0.53 18.13
N LEU A 80 7.92 -1.68 17.44
CA LEU A 80 9.23 -2.32 17.27
C LEU A 80 10.16 -1.46 16.41
N ALA A 81 9.67 -0.83 15.34
CA ALA A 81 10.46 0.07 14.49
C ALA A 81 10.91 1.35 15.21
N ASP A 82 10.14 1.85 16.19
CA ASP A 82 10.56 2.96 17.05
C ASP A 82 11.73 2.56 17.98
N ARG A 83 11.81 1.28 18.34
CA ARG A 83 12.79 0.77 19.32
C ARG A 83 14.00 0.09 18.69
N TYR A 84 13.77 -0.70 17.66
CA TYR A 84 14.80 -1.50 17.00
C TYR A 84 15.20 -0.88 15.66
N ASP A 85 16.25 -1.41 15.07
CA ASP A 85 16.75 -1.01 13.77
C ASP A 85 15.78 -1.47 12.66
N SER A 86 15.12 -0.52 12.00
CA SER A 86 14.16 -0.79 10.93
C SER A 86 14.76 -1.63 9.80
N ARG A 87 16.08 -1.50 9.52
CA ARG A 87 16.78 -2.33 8.52
C ARG A 87 16.73 -3.81 8.91
N ARG A 88 16.92 -4.12 10.21
CA ARG A 88 16.89 -5.51 10.71
C ARG A 88 15.48 -6.09 10.65
N LEU A 89 14.48 -5.29 10.98
CA LEU A 89 13.08 -5.72 10.89
C LEU A 89 12.72 -6.04 9.43
N ILE A 90 13.09 -5.18 8.47
CA ILE A 90 12.85 -5.43 7.05
C ILE A 90 13.63 -6.67 6.58
N GLN A 91 14.89 -6.86 7.01
CA GLN A 91 15.66 -8.06 6.67
C GLN A 91 14.98 -9.35 7.17
N ILE A 92 14.40 -9.33 8.38
CA ILE A 92 13.63 -10.48 8.90
C ILE A 92 12.41 -10.73 7.98
N GLY A 93 11.67 -9.68 7.59
CA GLY A 93 10.56 -9.81 6.64
C GLY A 93 10.99 -10.44 5.31
N MET A 94 12.09 -9.94 4.71
CA MET A 94 12.62 -10.48 3.45
C MET A 94 13.09 -11.94 3.59
N LEU A 95 13.70 -12.31 4.70
CA LEU A 95 14.09 -13.70 4.98
C LEU A 95 12.87 -14.61 5.14
N LEU A 96 11.78 -14.12 5.75
CA LEU A 96 10.52 -14.87 5.82
C LEU A 96 9.90 -15.05 4.44
N PHE A 97 9.88 -14.04 3.57
CA PHE A 97 9.42 -14.18 2.18
C PHE A 97 10.27 -15.20 1.40
N MET A 98 11.61 -15.13 1.54
CA MET A 98 12.50 -16.14 0.95
C MET A 98 12.17 -17.54 1.46
N ALA A 99 11.97 -17.71 2.77
CA ALA A 99 11.63 -18.99 3.37
C ALA A 99 10.28 -19.51 2.85
N CYS A 100 9.29 -18.66 2.62
CA CYS A 100 8.01 -19.03 1.99
C CYS A 100 8.24 -19.53 0.56
N SER A 101 8.97 -18.76 -0.27
CA SER A 101 9.28 -19.16 -1.65
C SER A 101 10.07 -20.48 -1.69
N LEU A 102 11.03 -20.68 -0.78
CA LEU A 102 11.78 -21.94 -0.67
C LEU A 102 10.90 -23.10 -0.20
N ALA A 103 10.02 -22.86 0.78
CA ALA A 103 9.09 -23.89 1.27
C ALA A 103 8.13 -24.34 0.15
N TRP A 104 7.55 -23.39 -0.60
CA TRP A 104 6.78 -23.72 -1.80
C TRP A 104 7.58 -24.55 -2.80
N GLY A 105 8.81 -24.12 -3.12
CA GLY A 105 9.67 -24.82 -4.08
C GLY A 105 10.01 -26.25 -3.64
N ILE A 106 10.31 -26.45 -2.37
CA ILE A 106 10.59 -27.80 -1.82
C ILE A 106 9.34 -28.68 -1.91
N LEU A 107 8.17 -28.18 -1.49
CA LEU A 107 6.91 -28.92 -1.54
C LEU A 107 6.46 -29.25 -2.97
N PHE A 108 6.73 -28.36 -3.93
CA PHE A 108 6.48 -28.63 -5.36
C PHE A 108 7.46 -29.67 -5.90
N PHE A 109 8.74 -29.59 -5.52
CA PHE A 109 9.77 -30.54 -5.95
C PHE A 109 9.52 -31.95 -5.44
N THR A 110 9.09 -32.07 -4.19
CA THR A 110 8.82 -33.37 -3.54
C THR A 110 7.43 -33.92 -3.80
N ASP A 111 6.55 -33.14 -4.45
CA ASP A 111 5.11 -33.42 -4.63
C ASP A 111 4.36 -33.77 -3.33
N THR A 112 4.80 -33.20 -2.22
CA THR A 112 4.22 -33.41 -0.89
C THR A 112 3.29 -32.29 -0.43
N LEU A 113 2.92 -31.36 -1.33
CA LEU A 113 2.06 -30.24 -0.99
C LEU A 113 0.68 -30.71 -0.54
N GLU A 114 0.28 -30.29 0.67
CA GLU A 114 -1.08 -30.46 1.22
C GLU A 114 -1.73 -29.11 1.51
N ALA A 115 -3.03 -29.06 1.69
CA ALA A 115 -3.79 -27.82 1.91
C ALA A 115 -3.33 -27.07 3.16
N TRP A 116 -2.99 -27.76 4.23
CA TRP A 116 -2.49 -27.13 5.47
C TRP A 116 -1.10 -26.51 5.30
N HIS A 117 -0.21 -27.07 4.46
CA HIS A 117 1.05 -26.43 4.11
C HIS A 117 0.81 -25.07 3.47
N SER A 118 -0.15 -25.00 2.51
CA SER A 118 -0.55 -23.74 1.87
C SER A 118 -1.03 -22.73 2.90
N ALA A 119 -1.88 -23.13 3.84
CA ALA A 119 -2.39 -22.25 4.88
C ALA A 119 -1.27 -21.69 5.77
N VAL A 120 -0.31 -22.54 6.19
CA VAL A 120 0.83 -22.12 7.02
C VAL A 120 1.74 -21.14 6.26
N ILE A 121 2.12 -21.47 5.02
CA ILE A 121 3.02 -20.61 4.23
C ILE A 121 2.36 -19.26 3.94
N LEU A 122 1.09 -19.23 3.55
CA LEU A 122 0.35 -17.99 3.31
C LEU A 122 0.23 -17.13 4.57
N THR A 123 0.07 -17.75 5.75
CA THR A 123 0.07 -17.02 7.02
C THR A 123 1.43 -16.40 7.33
N VAL A 124 2.51 -17.16 7.17
CA VAL A 124 3.89 -16.67 7.37
C VAL A 124 4.22 -15.55 6.39
N HIS A 125 3.80 -15.69 5.14
CA HIS A 125 3.94 -14.67 4.09
C HIS A 125 3.23 -13.36 4.49
N GLY A 126 1.97 -13.45 4.96
CA GLY A 126 1.24 -12.28 5.45
C GLY A 126 1.92 -11.62 6.66
N ILE A 127 2.47 -12.41 7.59
CA ILE A 127 3.26 -11.89 8.72
C ILE A 127 4.54 -11.19 8.21
N ALA A 128 5.24 -11.75 7.21
CA ALA A 128 6.42 -11.15 6.62
C ALA A 128 6.15 -9.73 6.09
N SER A 129 4.97 -9.49 5.51
CA SER A 129 4.57 -8.18 5.01
C SER A 129 4.52 -7.10 6.10
N VAL A 130 4.16 -7.48 7.33
CA VAL A 130 4.12 -6.56 8.49
C VAL A 130 5.53 -6.12 8.90
N PHE A 131 6.53 -6.99 8.78
CA PHE A 131 7.93 -6.67 9.03
C PHE A 131 8.51 -5.70 7.99
N TRP A 132 7.90 -5.60 6.83
CA TRP A 132 8.32 -4.66 5.78
C TRP A 132 7.56 -3.33 5.83
N GLY A 133 6.25 -3.34 6.02
CA GLY A 133 5.37 -2.17 5.90
C GLY A 133 5.77 -1.00 6.81
N PRO A 134 5.42 -1.02 8.13
CA PRO A 134 5.72 0.09 9.03
C PRO A 134 7.22 0.38 9.18
N PRO A 135 8.14 -0.62 9.31
CA PRO A 135 9.57 -0.35 9.37
C PRO A 135 10.12 0.30 8.09
N GLY A 136 9.59 -0.07 6.91
CA GLY A 136 9.97 0.55 5.65
C GLY A 136 9.63 2.04 5.58
N GLN A 137 8.50 2.44 6.14
CA GLN A 137 8.11 3.85 6.23
C GLN A 137 9.02 4.64 7.17
N VAL A 138 9.44 4.06 8.30
CA VAL A 138 10.40 4.68 9.22
C VAL A 138 11.77 4.82 8.54
N LEU A 139 12.24 3.75 7.89
CA LEU A 139 13.52 3.75 7.18
C LEU A 139 13.57 4.78 6.05
N LEU A 140 12.46 4.94 5.32
CA LEU A 140 12.34 5.93 4.25
C LEU A 140 12.64 7.34 4.76
N HIS A 141 12.07 7.70 5.92
CA HIS A 141 12.36 8.96 6.58
C HIS A 141 13.84 9.10 6.97
N ASP A 142 14.45 8.02 7.46
CA ASP A 142 15.87 8.01 7.87
C ASP A 142 16.82 8.17 6.68
N ILE A 143 16.43 7.69 5.49
CA ILE A 143 17.25 7.79 4.27
C ILE A 143 17.26 9.24 3.75
N VAL A 144 16.07 9.83 3.53
CA VAL A 144 15.95 11.08 2.75
C VAL A 144 15.72 12.33 3.61
N GLY A 145 15.42 12.16 4.89
CA GLY A 145 15.02 13.26 5.77
C GLY A 145 13.67 13.88 5.45
N PRO A 146 13.19 14.83 6.27
CA PRO A 146 11.84 15.39 6.15
C PRO A 146 11.62 16.20 4.86
N GLN A 147 12.66 16.89 4.35
CA GLN A 147 12.53 17.76 3.16
C GLN A 147 12.24 16.99 1.88
N GLN A 148 12.82 15.79 1.72
CA GLN A 148 12.64 14.96 0.53
C GLN A 148 11.61 13.83 0.74
N LEU A 149 11.05 13.73 1.94
CA LEU A 149 10.12 12.66 2.30
C LEU A 149 8.88 12.58 1.38
N PRO A 150 8.23 13.67 0.99
CA PRO A 150 7.11 13.58 0.05
C PRO A 150 7.49 13.00 -1.31
N SER A 151 8.67 13.35 -1.85
CA SER A 151 9.22 12.77 -3.06
C SER A 151 9.50 11.28 -2.88
N ALA A 152 10.16 10.90 -1.80
CA ALA A 152 10.48 9.51 -1.50
C ALA A 152 9.23 8.63 -1.33
N ILE A 153 8.16 9.14 -0.72
CA ILE A 153 6.89 8.42 -0.56
C ILE A 153 6.23 8.18 -1.91
N ARG A 154 6.15 9.19 -2.80
CA ARG A 154 5.59 9.03 -4.14
C ARG A 154 6.37 8.01 -4.96
N LEU A 155 7.70 8.13 -4.97
CA LEU A 155 8.57 7.19 -5.68
C LEU A 155 8.49 5.78 -5.10
N ASN A 156 8.46 5.63 -3.78
CA ASN A 156 8.28 4.32 -3.14
C ASN A 156 6.91 3.70 -3.47
N ALA A 157 5.84 4.49 -3.54
CA ALA A 157 4.56 4.02 -4.03
C ALA A 157 4.66 3.58 -5.49
N THR A 158 5.31 4.39 -6.35
CA THR A 158 5.57 4.04 -7.76
C THR A 158 6.36 2.75 -7.89
N SER A 159 7.41 2.54 -7.07
CA SER A 159 8.20 1.29 -7.10
C SER A 159 7.35 0.06 -6.77
N ARG A 160 6.40 0.20 -5.83
CA ARG A 160 5.47 -0.87 -5.49
C ARG A 160 4.52 -1.19 -6.65
N TYR A 161 3.98 -0.18 -7.32
CA TYR A 161 3.15 -0.40 -8.51
C TYR A 161 3.93 -1.00 -9.68
N LEU A 162 5.19 -0.58 -9.89
CA LEU A 162 6.06 -1.22 -10.88
C LEU A 162 6.24 -2.71 -10.60
N GLY A 163 6.52 -3.07 -9.34
CA GLY A 163 6.62 -4.47 -8.94
C GLY A 163 5.31 -5.24 -9.12
N LEU A 164 4.20 -4.63 -8.73
CA LEU A 164 2.87 -5.22 -8.84
C LEU A 164 2.45 -5.48 -10.29
N VAL A 165 2.80 -4.59 -11.22
CA VAL A 165 2.50 -4.73 -12.66
C VAL A 165 3.47 -5.70 -13.34
N ALA A 166 4.76 -5.63 -13.03
CA ALA A 166 5.78 -6.50 -13.61
C ALA A 166 5.69 -7.94 -13.07
N GLY A 167 5.28 -8.10 -11.80
CA GLY A 167 5.24 -9.40 -11.13
C GLY A 167 4.43 -10.47 -11.83
N PRO A 168 3.17 -10.24 -12.21
CA PRO A 168 2.37 -11.22 -12.94
C PRO A 168 2.99 -11.64 -14.28
N ALA A 169 3.56 -10.71 -15.04
CA ALA A 169 4.22 -11.02 -16.29
C ALA A 169 5.49 -11.87 -16.09
N VAL A 170 6.32 -11.51 -15.11
CA VAL A 170 7.53 -12.28 -14.76
C VAL A 170 7.15 -13.62 -14.14
N GLY A 171 6.12 -13.68 -13.28
CA GLY A 171 5.62 -14.91 -12.68
C GLY A 171 5.08 -15.89 -13.73
N ALA A 172 4.31 -15.40 -14.70
CA ALA A 172 3.83 -16.19 -15.84
C ALA A 172 5.00 -16.68 -16.71
N ALA A 173 5.98 -15.83 -16.98
CA ALA A 173 7.18 -16.21 -17.73
C ALA A 173 7.98 -17.31 -17.01
N PHE A 174 8.16 -17.19 -15.69
CA PHE A 174 8.81 -18.23 -14.87
C PHE A 174 8.02 -19.54 -14.89
N LEU A 175 6.69 -19.47 -14.74
CA LEU A 175 5.82 -20.62 -14.78
C LEU A 175 5.91 -21.36 -16.11
N LEU A 176 5.91 -20.65 -17.23
CA LEU A 176 5.97 -21.20 -18.57
C LEU A 176 7.37 -21.73 -18.94
N ALA A 177 8.43 -20.99 -18.60
CA ALA A 177 9.79 -21.34 -19.01
C ALA A 177 10.49 -22.32 -18.07
N LEU A 178 10.24 -22.26 -16.77
CA LEU A 178 10.94 -23.02 -15.75
C LEU A 178 10.04 -24.01 -14.99
N GLY A 179 8.71 -23.90 -15.19
CA GLY A 179 7.74 -24.60 -14.37
C GLY A 179 7.61 -23.99 -12.95
N PRO A 180 6.61 -24.46 -12.17
CA PRO A 180 6.30 -23.87 -10.88
C PRO A 180 7.44 -24.03 -9.85
N THR A 181 8.10 -25.18 -9.85
CA THR A 181 9.16 -25.52 -8.89
C THR A 181 10.38 -24.60 -9.03
N TYR A 182 10.97 -24.58 -10.23
CA TYR A 182 12.20 -23.78 -10.43
C TYR A 182 11.88 -22.28 -10.52
N GLY A 183 10.69 -21.91 -11.00
CA GLY A 183 10.25 -20.52 -11.02
C GLY A 183 10.15 -19.90 -9.62
N ILE A 184 9.57 -20.62 -8.66
CA ILE A 184 9.43 -20.12 -7.29
C ILE A 184 10.75 -20.20 -6.50
N LEU A 185 11.61 -21.17 -6.79
CA LEU A 185 12.96 -21.24 -6.20
C LEU A 185 13.82 -20.06 -6.68
N LEU A 186 13.74 -19.71 -7.96
CA LEU A 186 14.43 -18.54 -8.50
C LEU A 186 13.89 -17.25 -7.90
N ASN A 187 12.57 -17.18 -7.65
CA ASN A 187 11.94 -16.04 -6.99
C ASN A 187 12.55 -15.73 -5.62
N ALA A 188 12.91 -16.75 -4.85
CA ALA A 188 13.55 -16.56 -3.54
C ALA A 188 14.84 -15.72 -3.63
N VAL A 189 15.59 -15.82 -4.74
CA VAL A 189 16.85 -15.09 -4.94
C VAL A 189 16.61 -13.59 -5.17
N ILE A 190 15.43 -13.20 -5.69
CA ILE A 190 15.09 -11.80 -6.00
C ILE A 190 15.02 -10.92 -4.74
N TYR A 191 14.78 -11.49 -3.57
CA TYR A 191 14.81 -10.76 -2.29
C TYR A 191 16.22 -10.41 -1.79
N LEU A 192 17.27 -11.14 -2.23
CA LEU A 192 18.64 -10.97 -1.75
C LEU A 192 19.21 -9.56 -1.94
N PRO A 193 19.01 -8.85 -3.06
CA PRO A 193 19.54 -7.51 -3.24
C PRO A 193 19.13 -6.54 -2.14
N LEU A 194 17.85 -6.56 -1.71
CA LEU A 194 17.37 -5.72 -0.61
C LEU A 194 18.00 -6.11 0.73
N ILE A 195 18.10 -7.40 1.03
CA ILE A 195 18.73 -7.91 2.26
C ILE A 195 20.18 -7.46 2.35
N LEU A 196 20.96 -7.63 1.27
CA LEU A 196 22.38 -7.29 1.22
C LEU A 196 22.60 -5.77 1.28
N PHE A 197 21.75 -5.00 0.60
CA PHE A 197 21.79 -3.54 0.70
C PHE A 197 21.57 -3.09 2.15
N LEU A 198 20.51 -3.56 2.81
CA LEU A 198 20.18 -3.18 4.18
C LEU A 198 21.23 -3.61 5.20
N TRP A 199 22.02 -4.65 4.89
CA TRP A 199 23.14 -5.07 5.74
C TRP A 199 24.22 -3.99 5.81
N LYS A 200 24.53 -3.36 4.67
CA LYS A 200 25.63 -2.37 4.53
C LYS A 200 25.16 -0.91 4.65
N ALA A 201 23.87 -0.65 4.52
CA ALA A 201 23.30 0.70 4.46
C ALA A 201 23.61 1.49 5.76
N PRO A 202 24.10 2.74 5.68
CA PRO A 202 24.50 3.56 6.84
C PRO A 202 23.31 4.29 7.47
N TYR A 203 22.22 3.57 7.75
CA TYR A 203 20.99 4.11 8.35
C TYR A 203 20.61 3.38 9.63
N GLY A 204 19.61 3.90 10.34
CA GLY A 204 19.11 3.32 11.58
C GLY A 204 19.79 3.86 12.83
N PRO A 205 19.48 3.30 14.01
CA PRO A 205 19.79 3.90 15.31
C PRO A 205 21.25 4.22 15.59
N ARG A 206 22.16 3.44 14.99
CA ARG A 206 23.62 3.64 15.17
C ARG A 206 24.17 4.85 14.44
N PHE A 207 23.44 5.37 13.46
CA PHE A 207 23.87 6.48 12.59
C PHE A 207 23.13 7.78 12.90
N GLN A 208 22.10 7.75 13.74
CA GLN A 208 21.36 8.93 14.17
C GLN A 208 22.15 9.68 15.26
N LYS A 209 22.41 10.99 15.06
CA LYS A 209 23.11 11.85 16.03
C LYS A 209 22.28 12.10 17.30
N VAL A 210 20.96 12.18 17.16
CA VAL A 210 20.01 12.39 18.27
C VAL A 210 18.86 11.40 18.07
N ARG A 211 18.64 10.55 19.05
CA ARG A 211 17.52 9.62 19.08
C ARG A 211 16.54 10.03 20.16
N ALA A 212 15.27 10.16 19.80
CA ALA A 212 14.23 10.30 20.81
C ALA A 212 14.17 9.02 21.68
N PRO A 213 13.95 9.14 23.00
CA PRO A 213 13.85 7.98 23.89
C PRO A 213 12.67 7.11 23.44
N ALA A 214 12.96 5.85 23.09
CA ALA A 214 11.94 4.92 22.64
C ALA A 214 11.09 4.47 23.84
N ARG A 215 9.76 4.52 23.67
CA ARG A 215 8.83 3.97 24.67
C ARG A 215 8.86 2.44 24.68
N PRO A 216 8.62 1.79 25.83
CA PRO A 216 8.55 0.32 25.88
C PRO A 216 7.42 -0.20 24.99
N VAL A 217 7.65 -1.35 24.34
CA VAL A 217 6.64 -2.05 23.53
C VAL A 217 5.71 -2.81 24.47
N ARG A 218 4.40 -2.55 24.40
CA ARG A 218 3.36 -3.12 25.28
C ARG A 218 2.32 -3.96 24.53
N GLY A 219 2.57 -4.29 23.27
CA GLY A 219 1.64 -5.07 22.45
C GLY A 219 0.39 -4.30 22.07
N PHE A 220 -0.77 -4.93 22.19
CA PHE A 220 -2.05 -4.31 21.79
C PHE A 220 -2.42 -3.04 22.57
N SER A 221 -1.91 -2.87 23.81
CA SER A 221 -2.12 -1.63 24.54
C SER A 221 -1.45 -0.42 23.86
N ASP A 222 -0.47 -0.63 22.99
CA ASP A 222 0.14 0.42 22.18
C ASP A 222 -0.85 1.04 21.19
N ILE A 223 -1.85 0.31 20.72
CA ILE A 223 -2.91 0.84 19.84
C ILE A 223 -3.67 1.95 20.58
N VAL A 224 -4.20 1.63 21.77
CA VAL A 224 -4.99 2.58 22.58
C VAL A 224 -4.12 3.77 22.98
N ALA A 225 -2.89 3.52 23.43
CA ALA A 225 -1.94 4.57 23.81
C ALA A 225 -1.57 5.47 22.63
N THR A 226 -1.42 4.89 21.42
CA THR A 226 -1.12 5.66 20.20
C THR A 226 -2.32 6.52 19.82
N ILE A 227 -3.53 5.97 19.79
CA ILE A 227 -4.76 6.74 19.54
C ILE A 227 -4.89 7.90 20.53
N ALA A 228 -4.69 7.63 21.82
CA ALA A 228 -4.75 8.66 22.85
C ALA A 228 -3.70 9.77 22.64
N SER A 229 -2.49 9.42 22.20
CA SER A 229 -1.41 10.39 22.00
C SER A 229 -1.58 11.27 20.75
N ILE A 230 -2.31 10.78 19.72
CA ILE A 230 -2.54 11.53 18.47
C ILE A 230 -3.89 12.24 18.43
N ARG A 231 -4.79 11.99 19.38
CA ARG A 231 -6.17 12.54 19.37
C ARG A 231 -6.23 14.07 19.23
N GLY A 232 -5.22 14.78 19.72
CA GLY A 232 -5.08 16.22 19.57
C GLY A 232 -4.65 16.67 18.17
N SER A 233 -4.08 15.78 17.37
CA SER A 233 -3.65 16.11 15.99
C SER A 233 -4.76 15.78 15.00
N ARG A 234 -5.60 16.78 14.68
CA ARG A 234 -6.68 16.60 13.69
C ARG A 234 -6.16 16.18 12.31
N ILE A 235 -4.94 16.59 11.92
CA ILE A 235 -4.32 16.19 10.65
C ILE A 235 -4.07 14.68 10.66
N ILE A 236 -3.35 14.16 11.66
CA ILE A 236 -3.03 12.73 11.73
C ILE A 236 -4.31 11.90 11.79
N VAL A 237 -5.23 12.26 12.69
CA VAL A 237 -6.48 11.51 12.88
C VAL A 237 -7.33 11.51 11.60
N SER A 238 -7.50 12.66 10.94
CA SER A 238 -8.29 12.73 9.70
C SER A 238 -7.65 11.96 8.56
N MET A 239 -6.33 11.95 8.42
CA MET A 239 -5.64 11.19 7.36
C MET A 239 -5.72 9.68 7.61
N ILE A 240 -5.59 9.24 8.86
CA ILE A 240 -5.75 7.81 9.22
C ILE A 240 -7.19 7.36 8.99
N LEU A 241 -8.19 8.15 9.42
CA LEU A 241 -9.60 7.83 9.18
C LEU A 241 -9.93 7.83 7.70
N LEU A 242 -9.43 8.80 6.93
CA LEU A 242 -9.66 8.88 5.49
C LEU A 242 -9.11 7.65 4.76
N SER A 243 -7.87 7.28 5.05
CA SER A 243 -7.23 6.08 4.49
C SER A 243 -7.94 4.79 4.94
N GLY A 244 -8.33 4.71 6.22
CA GLY A 244 -9.04 3.56 6.77
C GLY A 244 -10.44 3.37 6.20
N CYS A 245 -11.23 4.44 6.07
CA CYS A 245 -12.56 4.39 5.45
C CYS A 245 -12.47 4.03 3.96
N ALA A 246 -11.53 4.62 3.21
CA ALA A 246 -11.29 4.26 1.82
C ALA A 246 -10.94 2.76 1.68
N SER A 247 -10.10 2.27 2.58
CA SER A 247 -9.67 0.87 2.61
C SER A 247 -10.80 -0.09 2.98
N LEU A 248 -11.60 0.25 4.00
CA LEU A 248 -12.72 -0.57 4.46
C LEU A 248 -13.85 -0.64 3.44
N ILE A 249 -14.19 0.49 2.81
CA ILE A 249 -15.41 0.64 2.01
C ILE A 249 -15.19 0.23 0.55
N ILE A 250 -14.06 0.57 -0.05
CA ILE A 250 -13.81 0.34 -1.49
C ILE A 250 -12.59 -0.54 -1.69
N SER A 251 -11.41 -0.04 -1.33
CA SER A 251 -10.10 -0.67 -1.55
C SER A 251 -9.99 -1.37 -2.91
N ASN A 252 -9.38 -2.54 -2.94
CA ASN A 252 -9.20 -3.35 -4.16
C ASN A 252 -10.41 -4.26 -4.46
N ALA A 253 -11.53 -4.15 -3.72
CA ALA A 253 -12.68 -5.04 -3.92
C ALA A 253 -13.32 -4.87 -5.31
N TYR A 254 -13.29 -3.66 -5.88
CA TYR A 254 -13.74 -3.42 -7.25
C TYR A 254 -12.85 -4.12 -8.29
N GLN A 255 -11.55 -4.26 -8.03
CA GLN A 255 -10.63 -4.97 -8.93
C GLN A 255 -10.97 -6.46 -9.03
N ALA A 256 -11.43 -7.07 -7.93
CA ALA A 256 -11.90 -8.46 -7.93
C ALA A 256 -13.18 -8.65 -8.75
N GLN A 257 -13.95 -7.60 -8.98
CA GLN A 257 -15.19 -7.61 -9.78
C GLN A 257 -14.98 -7.22 -11.24
N MET A 258 -13.77 -6.90 -11.66
CA MET A 258 -13.46 -6.52 -13.05
C MET A 258 -13.90 -7.53 -14.11
N PRO A 259 -13.90 -8.87 -13.87
CA PRO A 259 -14.47 -9.82 -14.83
C PRO A 259 -15.96 -9.56 -15.09
N GLY A 260 -16.74 -9.28 -14.05
CA GLY A 260 -18.16 -8.93 -14.17
C GLY A 260 -18.36 -7.64 -14.96
N TYR A 261 -17.58 -6.58 -14.64
CA TYR A 261 -17.64 -5.33 -15.40
C TYR A 261 -17.28 -5.54 -16.88
N ALA A 262 -16.26 -6.36 -17.19
CA ALA A 262 -15.90 -6.65 -18.57
C ALA A 262 -17.05 -7.35 -19.31
N GLN A 263 -17.72 -8.30 -18.67
CA GLN A 263 -18.88 -9.00 -19.22
C GLN A 263 -20.05 -8.05 -19.46
N ASP A 264 -20.40 -7.21 -18.49
CA ASP A 264 -21.54 -6.28 -18.58
C ASP A 264 -21.30 -5.16 -19.59
N LEU A 265 -20.01 -4.82 -19.86
CA LEU A 265 -19.62 -3.90 -20.92
C LEU A 265 -19.66 -4.51 -22.34
N GLY A 266 -20.23 -5.71 -22.49
CA GLY A 266 -20.46 -6.37 -23.78
C GLY A 266 -19.26 -7.17 -24.32
N HIS A 267 -18.28 -7.45 -23.50
CA HIS A 267 -17.07 -8.17 -23.88
C HIS A 267 -16.98 -9.49 -23.11
N GLY A 268 -17.75 -10.48 -23.57
CA GLY A 268 -17.88 -11.80 -22.93
C GLY A 268 -16.61 -12.67 -22.94
N ASP A 269 -15.54 -12.24 -23.63
CA ASP A 269 -14.24 -12.92 -23.57
C ASP A 269 -13.41 -12.30 -22.46
N ALA A 270 -13.41 -12.96 -21.30
CA ALA A 270 -12.85 -12.49 -20.05
C ALA A 270 -11.31 -12.33 -20.06
N GLY A 271 -10.61 -12.68 -21.15
CA GLY A 271 -9.16 -12.70 -21.21
C GLY A 271 -8.52 -11.31 -21.34
N LEU A 272 -8.48 -10.78 -22.58
CA LEU A 272 -7.73 -9.56 -22.88
C LEU A 272 -8.42 -8.31 -22.33
N LEU A 273 -9.72 -8.19 -22.49
CA LEU A 273 -10.44 -6.96 -22.14
C LEU A 273 -10.57 -6.74 -20.64
N TYR A 274 -10.75 -7.83 -19.87
CA TYR A 274 -10.60 -7.79 -18.42
C TYR A 274 -9.18 -7.33 -18.01
N GLY A 275 -8.15 -7.90 -18.63
CA GLY A 275 -6.77 -7.52 -18.36
C GLY A 275 -6.50 -6.03 -18.66
N LEU A 276 -7.11 -5.47 -19.71
CA LEU A 276 -6.98 -4.05 -20.06
C LEU A 276 -7.62 -3.12 -19.03
N LEU A 277 -8.73 -3.50 -18.39
CA LEU A 277 -9.33 -2.73 -17.29
C LEU A 277 -8.36 -2.60 -16.12
N LEU A 278 -7.75 -3.72 -15.68
CA LEU A 278 -6.73 -3.70 -14.62
C LEU A 278 -5.46 -2.95 -15.06
N ALA A 279 -5.05 -3.12 -16.31
CA ALA A 279 -3.89 -2.41 -16.85
C ALA A 279 -4.10 -0.89 -16.92
N ALA A 280 -5.33 -0.44 -17.23
CA ALA A 280 -5.65 0.99 -17.25
C ALA A 280 -5.52 1.62 -15.86
N ASP A 281 -6.05 0.96 -14.82
CA ASP A 281 -5.92 1.39 -13.43
C ASP A 281 -4.45 1.46 -13.00
N ALA A 282 -3.68 0.40 -13.24
CA ALA A 282 -2.27 0.34 -12.93
C ALA A 282 -1.43 1.39 -13.70
N ALA A 283 -1.72 1.60 -15.00
CA ALA A 283 -1.08 2.63 -15.81
C ALA A 283 -1.38 4.04 -15.30
N GLY A 284 -2.63 4.27 -14.85
CA GLY A 284 -3.01 5.51 -14.19
C GLY A 284 -2.19 5.76 -12.93
N ALA A 285 -2.07 4.76 -12.05
CA ALA A 285 -1.29 4.86 -10.83
C ALA A 285 0.21 5.14 -11.12
N LEU A 286 0.82 4.42 -12.07
CA LEU A 286 2.21 4.66 -12.48
C LEU A 286 2.41 6.07 -13.05
N THR A 287 1.50 6.51 -13.92
CA THR A 287 1.52 7.87 -14.49
C THR A 287 1.38 8.92 -13.39
N GLY A 288 0.46 8.70 -12.43
CA GLY A 288 0.30 9.57 -11.25
C GLY A 288 1.60 9.71 -10.46
N GLY A 289 2.29 8.60 -10.19
CA GLY A 289 3.58 8.62 -9.51
C GLY A 289 4.65 9.42 -10.24
N ILE A 290 4.79 9.22 -11.55
CA ILE A 290 5.80 9.88 -12.39
C ILE A 290 5.47 11.37 -12.57
N VAL A 291 4.23 11.71 -12.94
CA VAL A 291 3.80 13.08 -13.20
C VAL A 291 3.86 13.94 -11.95
N LEU A 292 3.35 13.43 -10.82
CA LEU A 292 3.37 14.19 -9.57
C LEU A 292 4.78 14.41 -9.03
N GLU A 293 5.65 13.42 -9.22
CA GLU A 293 7.04 13.55 -8.84
C GLU A 293 7.80 14.50 -9.77
N GLY A 294 7.56 14.41 -11.09
CA GLY A 294 8.18 15.26 -12.10
C GLY A 294 7.76 16.73 -11.98
N SER A 295 6.48 16.98 -11.72
CA SER A 295 5.94 18.35 -11.68
C SER A 295 6.09 19.08 -10.35
N GLY A 296 6.21 18.33 -9.23
CA GLY A 296 6.19 18.92 -7.89
C GLY A 296 4.85 19.60 -7.53
N TRP A 297 3.82 19.37 -8.32
CA TRP A 297 2.54 20.12 -8.34
C TRP A 297 1.74 19.97 -7.05
N LEU A 298 1.80 18.81 -6.43
CA LEU A 298 1.00 18.51 -5.24
C LEU A 298 1.87 18.50 -3.98
N GLN A 299 1.89 19.64 -3.30
CA GLN A 299 2.45 19.70 -1.95
C GLN A 299 1.55 18.98 -0.93
N PRO A 300 2.12 18.35 0.12
CA PRO A 300 1.36 17.66 1.15
C PRO A 300 0.49 18.63 1.97
N ARG A 301 -0.76 18.81 1.56
CA ARG A 301 -1.75 19.66 2.24
C ARG A 301 -3.02 18.85 2.51
N PRO A 302 -3.62 18.94 3.71
CA PRO A 302 -4.83 18.22 4.02
C PRO A 302 -5.99 18.48 3.05
N ARG A 303 -6.14 19.75 2.60
CA ARG A 303 -7.17 20.13 1.61
C ARG A 303 -7.03 19.34 0.32
N THR A 304 -5.79 19.14 -0.15
CA THR A 304 -5.49 18.38 -1.37
C THR A 304 -5.82 16.89 -1.18
N ALA A 305 -5.49 16.30 -0.03
CA ALA A 305 -5.82 14.91 0.27
C ALA A 305 -7.34 14.66 0.21
N PHE A 306 -8.13 15.53 0.86
CA PHE A 306 -9.60 15.43 0.80
C PHE A 306 -10.14 15.60 -0.63
N LEU A 307 -9.62 16.57 -1.39
CA LEU A 307 -10.05 16.80 -2.77
C LEU A 307 -9.78 15.58 -3.66
N LEU A 308 -8.59 14.98 -3.53
CA LEU A 308 -8.22 13.79 -4.29
C LEU A 308 -9.15 12.61 -3.99
N VAL A 309 -9.47 12.34 -2.70
CA VAL A 309 -10.42 11.27 -2.35
C VAL A 309 -11.81 11.56 -2.89
N MET A 310 -12.28 12.82 -2.84
CA MET A 310 -13.58 13.19 -3.44
C MET A 310 -13.60 12.96 -4.95
N ILE A 311 -12.52 13.35 -5.67
CA ILE A 311 -12.37 13.08 -7.11
C ILE A 311 -12.37 11.58 -7.36
N TRP A 312 -11.63 10.80 -6.57
CA TRP A 312 -11.60 9.34 -6.69
C TRP A 312 -12.97 8.71 -6.53
N CYS A 313 -13.76 9.15 -5.53
CA CYS A 313 -15.14 8.68 -5.36
C CYS A 313 -16.03 9.01 -6.57
N CYS A 314 -15.93 10.23 -7.12
CA CYS A 314 -16.69 10.62 -8.30
C CYS A 314 -16.30 9.80 -9.54
N VAL A 315 -15.00 9.59 -9.74
CA VAL A 315 -14.48 8.80 -10.88
C VAL A 315 -14.93 7.35 -10.77
N LEU A 316 -14.84 6.73 -9.59
CA LEU A 316 -15.32 5.36 -9.38
C LEU A 316 -16.83 5.23 -9.52
N SER A 317 -17.60 6.21 -9.06
CA SER A 317 -19.06 6.24 -9.27
C SER A 317 -19.41 6.34 -10.77
N ALA A 318 -18.68 7.17 -11.51
CA ALA A 318 -18.84 7.30 -12.96
C ALA A 318 -18.43 5.99 -13.68
N PHE A 319 -17.33 5.35 -13.25
CA PHE A 319 -16.91 4.04 -13.75
C PHE A 319 -17.99 2.98 -13.50
N ALA A 320 -18.51 2.92 -12.29
CA ALA A 320 -19.55 1.97 -11.94
C ALA A 320 -20.83 2.11 -12.81
N MET A 321 -21.16 3.32 -13.24
CA MET A 321 -22.39 3.62 -14.01
C MET A 321 -22.18 3.64 -15.53
N THR A 322 -20.93 3.57 -16.02
CA THR A 322 -20.70 3.60 -17.47
C THR A 322 -21.03 2.29 -18.14
N THR A 323 -21.59 2.36 -19.36
CA THR A 323 -21.85 1.23 -20.25
C THR A 323 -20.94 1.21 -21.47
N ILE A 324 -19.97 2.15 -21.53
CA ILE A 324 -19.10 2.36 -22.70
C ILE A 324 -17.67 1.95 -22.30
N TYR A 325 -17.17 0.85 -22.89
CA TYR A 325 -15.87 0.26 -22.54
C TYR A 325 -14.67 1.23 -22.65
N PRO A 326 -14.49 2.04 -23.74
CA PRO A 326 -13.42 3.04 -23.78
C PRO A 326 -13.50 4.10 -22.67
N VAL A 327 -14.72 4.48 -22.26
CA VAL A 327 -14.94 5.41 -21.14
C VAL A 327 -14.55 4.74 -19.83
N ALA A 328 -14.87 3.45 -19.65
CA ALA A 328 -14.45 2.67 -18.49
C ALA A 328 -12.91 2.62 -18.33
N LEU A 329 -12.17 2.40 -19.43
CA LEU A 329 -10.70 2.44 -19.43
C LEU A 329 -10.16 3.82 -19.00
N ALA A 330 -10.71 4.91 -19.55
CA ALA A 330 -10.30 6.26 -19.20
C ALA A 330 -10.60 6.60 -17.73
N LEU A 331 -11.76 6.16 -17.22
CA LEU A 331 -12.14 6.37 -15.82
C LEU A 331 -11.28 5.53 -14.86
N LEU A 332 -10.94 4.29 -15.21
CA LEU A 332 -10.03 3.47 -14.39
C LEU A 332 -8.61 4.05 -14.39
N PHE A 333 -8.12 4.52 -15.54
CA PHE A 333 -6.85 5.24 -15.59
C PHE A 333 -6.85 6.45 -14.65
N ALA A 334 -7.91 7.26 -14.69
CA ALA A 334 -8.07 8.40 -13.79
C ALA A 334 -8.18 7.95 -12.31
N ALA A 335 -8.89 6.84 -12.04
CA ALA A 335 -9.03 6.29 -10.70
C ALA A 335 -7.68 5.88 -10.12
N GLY A 336 -6.87 5.11 -10.85
CA GLY A 336 -5.54 4.71 -10.41
C GLY A 336 -4.59 5.90 -10.20
N PHE A 337 -4.61 6.90 -11.12
CA PHE A 337 -3.86 8.15 -10.96
C PHE A 337 -4.20 8.87 -9.66
N VAL A 338 -5.46 9.03 -9.37
CA VAL A 338 -5.94 9.75 -8.17
C VAL A 338 -5.74 8.90 -6.92
N GLU A 339 -5.89 7.57 -7.00
CA GLU A 339 -5.67 6.65 -5.88
C GLU A 339 -4.23 6.71 -5.37
N LEU A 340 -3.24 6.57 -6.23
CA LEU A 340 -1.83 6.72 -5.85
C LEU A 340 -1.57 8.10 -5.25
N SER A 341 -2.16 9.13 -5.86
CA SER A 341 -1.97 10.53 -5.44
C SER A 341 -2.48 10.76 -4.02
N TYR A 342 -3.70 10.33 -3.68
CA TYR A 342 -4.24 10.53 -2.33
C TYR A 342 -3.54 9.65 -1.30
N ASN A 343 -3.19 8.41 -1.63
CA ASN A 343 -2.46 7.51 -0.73
C ASN A 343 -1.09 8.09 -0.36
N SER A 344 -0.34 8.57 -1.35
CA SER A 344 0.96 9.22 -1.12
C SER A 344 0.80 10.49 -0.28
N MET A 345 -0.24 11.28 -0.53
CA MET A 345 -0.54 12.52 0.19
C MET A 345 -0.88 12.25 1.67
N THR A 346 -1.80 11.32 1.93
CA THR A 346 -2.21 10.97 3.30
C THR A 346 -1.05 10.39 4.09
N GLN A 347 -0.25 9.51 3.48
CA GLN A 347 0.94 8.94 4.09
C GLN A 347 1.98 10.02 4.42
N ALA A 348 2.28 10.93 3.48
CA ALA A 348 3.21 12.02 3.68
C ALA A 348 2.77 12.93 4.84
N LEU A 349 1.49 13.31 4.90
CA LEU A 349 0.94 14.13 5.97
C LEU A 349 1.05 13.46 7.33
N VAL A 350 0.76 12.17 7.43
CA VAL A 350 0.93 11.41 8.68
C VAL A 350 2.40 11.36 9.09
N GLN A 351 3.32 11.06 8.17
CA GLN A 351 4.75 10.94 8.47
C GLN A 351 5.38 12.27 8.92
N LEU A 352 5.03 13.37 8.25
CA LEU A 352 5.56 14.71 8.54
C LEU A 352 5.05 15.26 9.88
N ASN A 353 3.81 14.91 10.28
CA ASN A 353 3.20 15.40 11.51
C ASN A 353 3.36 14.44 12.70
N ALA A 354 3.83 13.20 12.47
CA ALA A 354 3.98 12.20 13.53
C ALA A 354 5.09 12.60 14.51
N PRO A 355 4.82 12.60 15.85
CA PRO A 355 5.85 12.87 16.86
C PRO A 355 7.00 11.87 16.74
N ALA A 356 8.25 12.36 16.76
CA ALA A 356 9.44 11.55 16.55
C ALA A 356 9.53 10.32 17.49
N ALA A 357 9.12 10.49 18.76
CA ALA A 357 9.21 9.44 19.78
C ALA A 357 8.25 8.24 19.55
N ILE A 358 7.19 8.41 18.72
CA ILE A 358 6.16 7.40 18.46
C ILE A 358 5.83 7.29 16.97
N ARG A 359 6.71 7.79 16.10
CA ARG A 359 6.48 7.83 14.65
C ARG A 359 6.15 6.45 14.09
N GLY A 360 6.89 5.43 14.46
CA GLY A 360 6.65 4.06 14.01
C GLY A 360 5.26 3.55 14.42
N ARG A 361 4.83 3.81 15.66
CA ARG A 361 3.47 3.45 16.13
C ARG A 361 2.39 4.16 15.33
N VAL A 362 2.56 5.46 15.06
CA VAL A 362 1.61 6.24 14.26
C VAL A 362 1.55 5.70 12.83
N LEU A 363 2.69 5.38 12.23
CA LEU A 363 2.77 4.76 10.90
C LEU A 363 2.22 3.33 10.89
N GLY A 364 2.42 2.58 11.98
CA GLY A 364 1.79 1.27 12.19
C GLY A 364 0.27 1.38 12.24
N LEU A 365 -0.27 2.38 12.96
CA LEU A 365 -1.72 2.65 13.01
C LEU A 365 -2.26 3.08 11.63
N TYR A 366 -1.53 3.91 10.91
CA TYR A 366 -1.87 4.28 9.52
C TYR A 366 -1.90 3.05 8.61
N SER A 367 -0.88 2.18 8.69
CA SER A 367 -0.82 0.95 7.89
C SER A 367 -1.92 -0.05 8.29
N MET A 368 -2.21 -0.17 9.58
CA MET A 368 -3.33 -0.98 10.08
C MET A 368 -4.66 -0.51 9.48
N ALA A 369 -4.91 0.79 9.45
CA ALA A 369 -6.11 1.37 8.85
C ALA A 369 -6.11 1.24 7.32
N GLY A 370 -5.04 1.63 6.64
CA GLY A 370 -4.96 1.68 5.18
C GLY A 370 -4.74 0.34 4.48
N LEU A 371 -4.15 -0.64 5.15
CA LEU A 371 -3.87 -1.97 4.58
C LEU A 371 -4.65 -3.08 5.28
N GLY A 372 -4.68 -3.06 6.62
CA GLY A 372 -5.34 -4.12 7.38
C GLY A 372 -6.86 -4.15 7.15
N LEU A 373 -7.52 -3.01 7.05
CA LEU A 373 -8.97 -2.94 6.80
C LEU A 373 -9.36 -3.40 5.40
N ARG A 374 -8.42 -3.55 4.47
CA ARG A 374 -8.65 -4.13 3.13
C ARG A 374 -9.24 -5.54 3.20
N ALA A 375 -8.92 -6.31 4.23
CA ALA A 375 -9.49 -7.64 4.44
C ALA A 375 -11.03 -7.64 4.46
N PHE A 376 -11.63 -6.52 4.82
CA PHE A 376 -13.09 -6.37 4.94
C PHE A 376 -13.76 -5.67 3.77
N SER A 377 -13.01 -5.10 2.83
CA SER A 377 -13.58 -4.37 1.67
C SER A 377 -14.46 -5.26 0.78
N GLY A 378 -14.23 -6.57 0.79
CA GLY A 378 -15.08 -7.55 0.13
C GLY A 378 -16.52 -7.62 0.69
N ILE A 379 -16.76 -7.15 1.92
CA ILE A 379 -18.10 -7.12 2.53
C ILE A 379 -18.97 -6.05 1.86
N THR A 380 -18.45 -4.86 1.66
CA THR A 380 -19.22 -3.75 1.07
C THR A 380 -19.42 -3.93 -0.43
N VAL A 381 -18.34 -3.98 -1.19
CA VAL A 381 -18.38 -4.07 -2.65
C VAL A 381 -18.67 -5.52 -3.10
N GLY A 382 -18.10 -6.53 -2.43
CA GLY A 382 -18.26 -7.94 -2.80
C GLY A 382 -19.65 -8.48 -2.47
N LEU A 383 -20.02 -8.57 -1.20
CA LEU A 383 -21.34 -9.05 -0.79
C LEU A 383 -22.45 -8.10 -1.22
N GLY A 384 -22.24 -6.78 -1.16
CA GLY A 384 -23.17 -5.81 -1.72
C GLY A 384 -23.44 -6.09 -3.19
N GLY A 385 -22.39 -6.39 -3.97
CA GLY A 385 -22.50 -6.74 -5.39
C GLY A 385 -23.37 -7.97 -5.67
N SER A 386 -23.36 -8.96 -4.80
CA SER A 386 -24.24 -10.16 -4.95
C SER A 386 -25.72 -9.88 -4.68
N VAL A 387 -26.04 -8.81 -3.93
CA VAL A 387 -27.43 -8.47 -3.54
C VAL A 387 -28.04 -7.44 -4.46
N ILE A 388 -27.31 -6.37 -4.79
CA ILE A 388 -27.81 -5.21 -5.55
C ILE A 388 -27.12 -5.02 -6.92
N GLY A 389 -26.24 -5.96 -7.30
CA GLY A 389 -25.41 -5.86 -8.50
C GLY A 389 -24.12 -5.06 -8.29
N ILE A 390 -23.09 -5.42 -9.07
CA ILE A 390 -21.72 -4.89 -8.91
C ILE A 390 -21.67 -3.36 -9.16
N HIS A 391 -22.43 -2.87 -10.11
CA HIS A 391 -22.51 -1.46 -10.48
C HIS A 391 -23.04 -0.59 -9.33
N TRP A 392 -24.21 -0.94 -8.80
CA TRP A 392 -24.83 -0.20 -7.69
C TRP A 392 -24.03 -0.33 -6.38
N SER A 393 -23.48 -1.51 -6.13
CA SER A 393 -22.66 -1.73 -4.93
C SER A 393 -21.44 -0.82 -4.90
N LEU A 394 -20.69 -0.73 -6.00
CA LEU A 394 -19.53 0.16 -6.09
C LEU A 394 -19.93 1.64 -6.05
N ALA A 395 -20.98 2.03 -6.80
CA ALA A 395 -21.43 3.42 -6.81
C ALA A 395 -21.87 3.89 -5.42
N LEU A 396 -22.69 3.10 -4.71
CA LEU A 396 -23.14 3.43 -3.35
C LEU A 396 -21.99 3.43 -2.35
N SER A 397 -21.04 2.51 -2.46
CA SER A 397 -19.81 2.50 -1.63
C SER A 397 -18.98 3.77 -1.85
N ALA A 398 -18.83 4.20 -3.10
CA ALA A 398 -18.11 5.44 -3.42
C ALA A 398 -18.86 6.70 -2.93
N MET A 399 -20.18 6.74 -3.03
CA MET A 399 -21.01 7.82 -2.48
C MET A 399 -20.96 7.87 -0.94
N LEU A 400 -20.98 6.71 -0.27
CA LEU A 400 -20.81 6.63 1.17
C LEU A 400 -19.45 7.19 1.62
N LEU A 401 -18.38 6.78 0.92
CA LEU A 401 -17.04 7.30 1.20
C LEU A 401 -16.95 8.81 0.93
N LEU A 402 -17.60 9.31 -0.12
CA LEU A 402 -17.69 10.73 -0.42
C LEU A 402 -18.36 11.50 0.72
N ALA A 403 -19.48 11.01 1.24
CA ALA A 403 -20.18 11.61 2.38
C ALA A 403 -19.30 11.65 3.64
N ILE A 404 -18.63 10.53 3.97
CA ILE A 404 -17.68 10.47 5.09
C ILE A 404 -16.52 11.46 4.89
N THR A 405 -15.98 11.54 3.68
CA THR A 405 -14.90 12.46 3.33
C THR A 405 -15.31 13.92 3.55
N LEU A 406 -16.54 14.29 3.15
CA LEU A 406 -17.08 15.62 3.38
C LEU A 406 -17.25 15.93 4.87
N LEU A 407 -17.77 14.98 5.65
CA LEU A 407 -17.92 15.12 7.12
C LEU A 407 -16.55 15.29 7.80
N LEU A 408 -15.55 14.48 7.44
CA LEU A 408 -14.19 14.61 7.98
C LEU A 408 -13.56 15.97 7.61
N ARG A 409 -13.79 16.45 6.38
CA ARG A 409 -13.32 17.75 5.95
C ARG A 409 -13.98 18.90 6.74
N LEU A 410 -15.27 18.82 7.01
CA LEU A 410 -15.99 19.81 7.83
C LEU A 410 -15.49 19.79 9.26
N TRP A 411 -15.33 18.60 9.86
CA TRP A 411 -14.78 18.43 11.20
C TRP A 411 -13.36 19.02 11.33
N MET A 412 -12.52 18.86 10.31
CA MET A 412 -11.19 19.45 10.33
C MET A 412 -11.22 20.98 10.22
N ARG A 413 -12.21 21.57 9.48
CA ARG A 413 -12.35 23.02 9.35
C ARG A 413 -12.87 23.70 10.61
N SER A 414 -13.75 23.06 11.38
CA SER A 414 -14.32 23.63 12.58
C SER A 414 -13.29 24.01 13.65
N ALA A 415 -12.07 23.42 13.58
CA ALA A 415 -10.96 23.76 14.48
C ALA A 415 -10.25 25.08 14.17
N VAL A 416 -10.37 25.56 12.93
CA VAL A 416 -9.71 26.83 12.52
C VAL A 416 -10.51 28.04 13.04
N PHE A 417 -11.76 27.81 13.45
CA PHE A 417 -12.66 28.86 13.93
C PHE A 417 -12.89 28.85 15.45
N ASP A 418 -12.21 27.97 16.19
CA ASP A 418 -12.31 27.95 17.66
C ASP A 418 -11.00 28.51 18.25
N PRO A 419 -10.96 29.83 18.62
CA PRO A 419 -9.74 30.47 19.12
C PRO A 419 -9.46 30.19 20.61
N GLY A 420 -10.05 29.15 21.19
CA GLY A 420 -10.13 28.89 22.62
C GLY A 420 -9.50 27.58 23.12
N THR A 421 -8.51 26.95 22.40
CA THR A 421 -7.74 25.83 22.96
C THR A 421 -6.28 25.90 22.57
#